data_30bfaa3a7058fb5bddc60b2f6f165c2d
#
_entry.id   30bfaa3a7058fb5bddc60b2f6f165c2d
#
_cell.length_a   1.000
_cell.length_b   1.000
_cell.length_c   1.000
_cell.angle_alpha   90.00
_cell.angle_beta   90.00
_cell.angle_gamma   90.00
#
_symmetry.space_group_name_H-M   'P 1'
#
loop_
_entity.id
_entity.type
_entity.pdbx_description
1 polymer ?
#
loop_
_entity_poly.entity_id
_entity_poly.type
_entity_poly.pdbx_seq_one_letter_code
_entity_poly.pdbx_strand_id
1 'polypeptide(L)'
;NIPTFRDKDGYWKNFPPFKDKNLEAQDLASPWAFRNELPHAWAFYEWRRRNAKENQPHEGYSITNKWLEPQDSFIHTTNTDGLHLRSGCPEDRVMEVHGSMWRLQCLNTCTHQFWEELSVTLCNLNTDTMKASNYPICKNCKGIARPHILMFGDGEYIGHPEQEANFRRFVEKPIDLAILVGSSGAVPTNDYIALNLQER
;
A
#
# COMPACT_ATOMS: atom_id res chain seq x y z
N ASN A 1 13.44 9.02 -5.10
CA ASN A 1 12.78 8.57 -3.85
C ASN A 1 11.28 8.70 -4.01
N ILE A 2 10.53 7.69 -3.55
CA ILE A 2 9.07 7.78 -3.47
C ILE A 2 8.71 8.86 -2.46
N PRO A 3 7.86 9.85 -2.82
CA PRO A 3 7.45 10.90 -1.90
C PRO A 3 6.73 10.32 -0.68
N THR A 4 7.00 10.88 0.49
CA THR A 4 6.32 10.49 1.72
C THR A 4 4.83 10.87 1.64
N PHE A 5 3.96 10.00 2.15
CA PHE A 5 2.50 10.17 2.03
C PHE A 5 1.97 11.45 2.70
N ARG A 6 2.63 11.92 3.75
CA ARG A 6 2.18 13.06 4.58
C ARG A 6 2.99 14.33 4.43
N ASP A 7 4.04 14.27 3.63
CA ASP A 7 4.86 15.46 3.41
C ASP A 7 4.11 16.45 2.52
N LYS A 8 3.77 17.60 3.07
CA LYS A 8 3.08 18.68 2.34
C LYS A 8 3.88 19.13 1.12
N ASP A 9 5.20 19.04 1.18
CA ASP A 9 6.07 19.33 0.05
C ASP A 9 6.20 18.17 -0.95
N GLY A 10 5.92 16.93 -0.54
CA GLY A 10 6.02 15.75 -1.38
C GLY A 10 4.87 15.59 -2.36
N TYR A 11 3.63 15.53 -1.86
CA TYR A 11 2.44 15.29 -2.69
C TYR A 11 1.88 16.58 -3.30
N TRP A 12 1.70 17.63 -2.51
CA TRP A 12 1.00 18.83 -2.94
C TRP A 12 1.78 19.68 -3.95
N LYS A 13 3.12 19.58 -3.94
CA LYS A 13 3.97 20.19 -4.95
C LYS A 13 3.76 19.59 -6.34
N ASN A 14 3.42 18.30 -6.38
CA ASN A 14 3.22 17.53 -7.61
C ASN A 14 1.75 17.46 -8.05
N PHE A 15 0.81 17.97 -7.21
CA PHE A 15 -0.64 17.91 -7.47
C PHE A 15 -1.33 19.25 -7.21
N PRO A 16 -0.98 20.33 -7.95
CA PRO A 16 -1.60 21.65 -7.77
C PRO A 16 -3.14 21.65 -7.78
N PRO A 17 -3.83 20.86 -8.65
CA PRO A 17 -5.29 20.86 -8.68
C PRO A 17 -5.98 20.36 -7.41
N PHE A 18 -5.31 19.55 -6.59
CA PHE A 18 -5.87 19.11 -5.31
C PHE A 18 -5.76 20.17 -4.23
N LYS A 19 -4.73 21.02 -4.28
CA LYS A 19 -4.58 22.15 -3.38
C LYS A 19 -5.77 23.12 -3.50
N ASP A 20 -6.23 23.36 -4.72
CA ASP A 20 -7.36 24.25 -4.99
C ASP A 20 -8.70 23.65 -4.51
N LYS A 21 -8.80 22.34 -4.38
CA LYS A 21 -9.98 21.63 -3.90
C LYS A 21 -10.00 21.41 -2.38
N ASN A 22 -8.96 21.82 -1.69
CA ASN A 22 -8.80 21.59 -0.25
C ASN A 22 -8.91 20.09 0.16
N LEU A 23 -8.52 19.17 -0.75
CA LEU A 23 -8.49 17.73 -0.51
C LEU A 23 -7.12 17.32 0.00
N GLU A 24 -7.10 16.58 1.10
CA GLU A 24 -5.87 15.97 1.60
C GLU A 24 -5.63 14.58 0.99
N ALA A 25 -4.38 14.10 1.07
CA ALA A 25 -4.03 12.77 0.60
C ALA A 25 -4.85 11.67 1.28
N GLN A 26 -5.25 11.88 2.53
CA GLN A 26 -6.11 10.98 3.29
C GLN A 26 -7.54 10.93 2.72
N ASP A 27 -8.06 12.06 2.25
CA ASP A 27 -9.39 12.11 1.64
C ASP A 27 -9.44 11.27 0.37
N LEU A 28 -8.38 11.36 -0.47
CA LEU A 28 -8.26 10.59 -1.70
C LEU A 28 -7.96 9.09 -1.43
N ALA A 29 -7.32 8.79 -0.32
CA ALA A 29 -7.06 7.42 0.13
C ALA A 29 -8.21 6.89 1.01
N SER A 30 -9.45 7.00 0.54
CA SER A 30 -10.64 6.56 1.24
C SER A 30 -11.66 5.89 0.30
N PRO A 31 -12.49 4.96 0.78
CA PRO A 31 -13.60 4.42 -0.01
C PRO A 31 -14.60 5.50 -0.44
N TRP A 32 -14.73 6.56 0.34
CA TRP A 32 -15.55 7.72 -0.02
C TRP A 32 -15.09 8.37 -1.32
N ALA A 33 -13.77 8.57 -1.50
CA ALA A 33 -13.23 9.17 -2.71
C ALA A 33 -13.51 8.31 -3.95
N PHE A 34 -13.41 6.98 -3.83
CA PHE A 34 -13.74 6.08 -4.92
C PHE A 34 -15.22 6.08 -5.30
N ARG A 35 -16.12 6.45 -4.39
CA ARG A 35 -17.56 6.56 -4.65
C ARG A 35 -17.98 7.93 -5.13
N ASN A 36 -17.31 9.01 -4.69
CA ASN A 36 -17.76 10.39 -4.92
C ASN A 36 -16.80 11.21 -5.80
N GLU A 37 -15.51 10.89 -5.79
CA GLU A 37 -14.44 11.60 -6.50
C GLU A 37 -13.58 10.65 -7.33
N LEU A 38 -14.20 9.65 -7.96
CA LEU A 38 -13.54 8.56 -8.68
C LEU A 38 -12.42 9.01 -9.63
N PRO A 39 -12.58 10.07 -10.46
CA PRO A 39 -11.52 10.55 -11.35
C PRO A 39 -10.26 10.97 -10.60
N HIS A 40 -10.43 11.61 -9.44
CA HIS A 40 -9.30 12.09 -8.62
C HIS A 40 -8.69 10.97 -7.79
N ALA A 41 -9.50 10.07 -7.22
CA ALA A 41 -9.02 8.91 -6.47
C ALA A 41 -8.14 8.01 -7.36
N TRP A 42 -8.59 7.70 -8.57
CA TRP A 42 -7.79 6.93 -9.51
C TRP A 42 -6.58 7.68 -10.04
N ALA A 43 -6.67 8.99 -10.28
CA ALA A 43 -5.51 9.80 -10.67
C ALA A 43 -4.41 9.76 -9.61
N PHE A 44 -4.79 9.87 -8.33
CA PHE A 44 -3.89 9.78 -7.20
C PHE A 44 -3.17 8.41 -7.16
N TYR A 45 -3.89 7.31 -7.29
CA TYR A 45 -3.28 5.97 -7.26
C TYR A 45 -2.53 5.62 -8.54
N GLU A 46 -2.99 6.04 -9.70
CA GLU A 46 -2.28 5.87 -10.97
C GLU A 46 -0.91 6.56 -10.95
N TRP A 47 -0.87 7.81 -10.47
CA TRP A 47 0.39 8.52 -10.31
C TRP A 47 1.33 7.82 -9.33
N ARG A 48 0.81 7.37 -8.18
CA ARG A 48 1.61 6.62 -7.19
C ARG A 48 2.20 5.35 -7.77
N ARG A 49 1.43 4.60 -8.54
CA ARG A 49 1.89 3.37 -9.21
C ARG A 49 3.03 3.67 -10.19
N ARG A 50 2.88 4.68 -11.04
CA ARG A 50 3.94 5.10 -11.98
C ARG A 50 5.19 5.50 -11.23
N ASN A 51 5.07 6.33 -10.22
CA ASN A 51 6.20 6.75 -9.39
C ASN A 51 6.87 5.57 -8.68
N ALA A 52 6.11 4.65 -8.10
CA ALA A 52 6.66 3.46 -7.47
C ALA A 52 7.40 2.55 -8.47
N LYS A 53 6.92 2.46 -9.72
CA LYS A 53 7.59 1.68 -10.76
C LYS A 53 8.92 2.27 -11.18
N GLU A 54 8.99 3.59 -11.32
CA GLU A 54 10.21 4.31 -11.70
C GLU A 54 11.30 4.25 -10.63
N ASN A 55 10.89 4.14 -9.37
CA ASN A 55 11.83 4.04 -8.25
C ASN A 55 12.29 2.60 -8.04
N GLN A 56 13.60 2.42 -7.88
CA GLN A 56 14.19 1.13 -7.53
C GLN A 56 14.34 1.01 -6.01
N PRO A 57 14.27 -0.22 -5.45
CA PRO A 57 14.64 -0.46 -4.06
C PRO A 57 16.05 0.06 -3.80
N HIS A 58 16.24 0.84 -2.75
CA HIS A 58 17.55 1.31 -2.34
C HIS A 58 18.31 0.24 -1.53
N GLU A 59 19.57 0.48 -1.21
CA GLU A 59 20.45 -0.48 -0.52
C GLU A 59 19.86 -1.01 0.80
N GLY A 60 19.08 -0.22 1.53
CA GLY A 60 18.43 -0.65 2.77
C GLY A 60 17.55 -1.89 2.60
N TYR A 61 16.86 -2.04 1.45
CA TYR A 61 16.11 -3.26 1.15
C TYR A 61 17.01 -4.49 0.98
N SER A 62 18.15 -4.32 0.34
CA SER A 62 19.13 -5.40 0.19
C SER A 62 19.74 -5.82 1.54
N ILE A 63 19.95 -4.85 2.43
CA ILE A 63 20.46 -5.12 3.78
C ILE A 63 19.42 -5.92 4.58
N THR A 64 18.16 -5.49 4.58
CA THR A 64 17.08 -6.20 5.28
C THR A 64 16.90 -7.62 4.74
N ASN A 65 16.99 -7.81 3.42
CA ASN A 65 16.88 -9.14 2.82
C ASN A 65 18.02 -10.07 3.27
N LYS A 66 19.25 -9.55 3.42
CA LYS A 66 20.38 -10.34 3.95
C LYS A 66 20.16 -10.80 5.40
N TRP A 67 19.36 -10.10 6.18
CA TRP A 67 18.99 -10.51 7.53
C TRP A 67 17.97 -11.65 7.55
N LEU A 68 17.19 -11.82 6.45
CA LEU A 68 16.21 -12.89 6.36
C LEU A 68 16.84 -14.30 6.15
N GLU A 69 18.00 -14.37 5.51
CA GLU A 69 18.62 -15.67 5.13
C GLU A 69 19.18 -16.45 6.32
N PRO A 70 20.05 -15.86 7.20
CA PRO A 70 20.69 -16.60 8.28
C PRO A 70 19.83 -16.71 9.54
N GLN A 71 18.72 -15.97 9.62
CA GLN A 71 17.91 -15.83 10.82
C GLN A 71 16.44 -16.11 10.53
N ASP A 72 15.73 -16.65 11.48
CA ASP A 72 14.28 -16.75 11.43
C ASP A 72 13.69 -15.35 11.68
N SER A 73 13.55 -14.59 10.63
CA SER A 73 13.12 -13.19 10.68
C SER A 73 12.01 -12.90 9.68
N PHE A 74 11.28 -11.81 9.91
CA PHE A 74 10.08 -11.45 9.15
C PHE A 74 9.97 -9.94 8.98
N ILE A 75 9.47 -9.48 7.85
CA ILE A 75 9.22 -8.08 7.56
C ILE A 75 7.72 -7.79 7.68
N HIS A 76 7.35 -6.89 8.58
CA HIS A 76 6.00 -6.35 8.68
C HIS A 76 6.02 -4.90 8.19
N THR A 77 5.32 -4.58 7.09
CA THR A 77 5.39 -3.26 6.48
C THR A 77 4.01 -2.62 6.29
N THR A 78 3.93 -1.32 6.52
CA THR A 78 2.78 -0.47 6.18
C THR A 78 2.93 0.18 4.80
N ASN A 79 4.05 -0.02 4.12
CA ASN A 79 4.26 0.46 2.77
C ASN A 79 3.42 -0.35 1.76
N THR A 80 2.86 0.35 0.77
CA THR A 80 2.01 -0.25 -0.26
C THR A 80 2.66 -0.26 -1.65
N ASP A 81 3.94 0.11 -1.73
CA ASP A 81 4.69 0.29 -2.98
C ASP A 81 5.26 -1.01 -3.57
N GLY A 82 5.24 -2.10 -2.79
CA GLY A 82 5.77 -3.41 -3.19
C GLY A 82 7.30 -3.47 -3.29
N LEU A 83 8.04 -2.49 -2.76
CA LEU A 83 9.50 -2.46 -2.91
C LEU A 83 10.21 -3.60 -2.17
N HIS A 84 9.66 -4.12 -1.07
CA HIS A 84 10.23 -5.30 -0.40
C HIS A 84 10.22 -6.50 -1.34
N LEU A 85 9.09 -6.86 -1.93
CA LEU A 85 8.98 -7.96 -2.88
C LEU A 85 9.84 -7.74 -4.13
N ARG A 86 9.84 -6.52 -4.66
CA ARG A 86 10.67 -6.15 -5.82
C ARG A 86 12.16 -6.17 -5.53
N SER A 87 12.58 -6.07 -4.28
CA SER A 87 13.98 -6.21 -3.86
C SER A 87 14.43 -7.67 -3.68
N GLY A 88 13.52 -8.63 -3.89
CA GLY A 88 13.79 -10.05 -3.72
C GLY A 88 13.47 -10.60 -2.31
N CYS A 89 12.71 -9.86 -1.49
CA CYS A 89 12.19 -10.40 -0.25
C CYS A 89 11.25 -11.59 -0.55
N PRO A 90 11.43 -12.76 0.11
CA PRO A 90 10.52 -13.89 -0.07
C PRO A 90 9.08 -13.53 0.38
N GLU A 91 8.08 -13.98 -0.38
CA GLU A 91 6.67 -13.67 -0.10
C GLU A 91 6.19 -14.24 1.25
N ASP A 92 6.75 -15.36 1.67
CA ASP A 92 6.44 -16.00 2.96
C ASP A 92 7.11 -15.33 4.16
N ARG A 93 7.96 -14.33 3.92
CA ARG A 93 8.71 -13.56 4.92
C ARG A 93 8.31 -12.10 5.02
N VAL A 94 7.24 -11.71 4.37
CA VAL A 94 6.75 -10.32 4.38
C VAL A 94 5.24 -10.26 4.57
N MET A 95 4.77 -9.28 5.35
CA MET A 95 3.38 -8.90 5.45
C MET A 95 3.22 -7.43 5.06
N GLU A 96 2.56 -7.18 3.95
CA GLU A 96 2.10 -5.85 3.52
C GLU A 96 0.74 -5.56 4.16
N VAL A 97 0.74 -5.18 5.45
CA VAL A 97 -0.49 -5.09 6.28
C VAL A 97 -1.53 -4.10 5.73
N HIS A 98 -1.08 -3.06 5.04
CA HIS A 98 -1.96 -2.12 4.37
C HIS A 98 -2.23 -2.48 2.89
N GLY A 99 -1.89 -3.70 2.48
CA GLY A 99 -2.06 -4.15 1.10
C GLY A 99 -1.00 -3.62 0.14
N SER A 100 -1.32 -3.69 -1.14
CA SER A 100 -0.37 -3.32 -2.20
C SER A 100 -1.08 -2.61 -3.35
N MET A 101 -0.43 -1.58 -3.89
CA MET A 101 -0.93 -0.91 -5.09
C MET A 101 -0.77 -1.76 -6.36
N TRP A 102 -0.10 -2.91 -6.27
CA TRP A 102 0.06 -3.89 -7.36
C TRP A 102 -1.02 -4.97 -7.38
N ARG A 103 -2.02 -4.83 -6.52
CA ARG A 103 -3.21 -5.67 -6.45
C ARG A 103 -4.46 -4.81 -6.55
N LEU A 104 -5.54 -5.40 -7.03
CA LEU A 104 -6.85 -4.76 -7.12
C LEU A 104 -7.91 -5.62 -6.41
N GLN A 105 -8.93 -4.97 -5.89
CA GLN A 105 -10.16 -5.59 -5.39
C GLN A 105 -11.38 -4.88 -5.96
N CYS A 106 -12.53 -5.51 -5.89
CA CYS A 106 -13.81 -4.88 -6.27
C CYS A 106 -14.13 -3.71 -5.30
N LEU A 107 -14.56 -2.57 -5.84
CA LEU A 107 -14.99 -1.44 -5.02
C LEU A 107 -16.18 -1.79 -4.13
N ASN A 108 -17.10 -2.63 -4.63
CA ASN A 108 -18.30 -3.04 -3.90
C ASN A 108 -18.14 -4.39 -3.18
N THR A 109 -16.94 -4.90 -3.09
CA THR A 109 -16.61 -6.18 -2.44
C THR A 109 -17.53 -7.31 -2.83
N CYS A 110 -17.84 -7.42 -4.15
CA CYS A 110 -18.76 -8.43 -4.69
C CYS A 110 -18.26 -9.89 -4.52
N THR A 111 -16.97 -10.03 -4.22
CA THR A 111 -16.30 -11.25 -3.78
C THR A 111 -15.28 -10.87 -2.70
N HIS A 112 -14.96 -11.82 -1.82
CA HIS A 112 -13.85 -11.64 -0.87
C HIS A 112 -12.51 -12.04 -1.51
N GLN A 113 -12.24 -11.50 -2.72
CA GLN A 113 -11.04 -11.78 -3.49
C GLN A 113 -10.41 -10.49 -4.02
N PHE A 114 -9.10 -10.50 -4.04
CA PHE A 114 -8.29 -9.54 -4.78
C PHE A 114 -7.52 -10.29 -5.88
N TRP A 115 -6.87 -9.56 -6.77
CA TRP A 115 -6.03 -10.13 -7.83
C TRP A 115 -4.82 -9.25 -8.07
N GLU A 116 -3.76 -9.86 -8.54
CA GLU A 116 -2.57 -9.13 -8.97
C GLU A 116 -2.83 -8.35 -10.25
N GLU A 117 -2.29 -7.15 -10.29
CA GLU A 117 -2.31 -6.27 -11.45
C GLU A 117 -0.97 -5.53 -11.57
N LEU A 118 -0.10 -6.11 -12.38
CA LEU A 118 1.28 -5.64 -12.53
C LEU A 118 1.47 -4.60 -13.64
N SER A 119 0.43 -4.32 -14.43
CA SER A 119 0.45 -3.26 -15.44
C SER A 119 0.78 -1.92 -14.80
N VAL A 120 1.73 -1.19 -15.37
CA VAL A 120 2.15 0.11 -14.83
C VAL A 120 1.02 1.12 -14.99
N THR A 121 0.37 1.12 -16.13
CA THR A 121 -0.71 2.05 -16.48
C THR A 121 -2.04 1.31 -16.43
N LEU A 122 -2.93 1.78 -15.58
CA LEU A 122 -4.29 1.25 -15.43
C LEU A 122 -5.37 2.21 -15.94
N CYS A 123 -5.07 3.50 -15.89
CA CYS A 123 -5.99 4.57 -16.28
C CYS A 123 -5.30 5.56 -17.21
N ASN A 124 -6.08 6.27 -18.00
CA ASN A 124 -5.61 7.47 -18.68
C ASN A 124 -5.56 8.61 -17.66
N LEU A 125 -4.36 9.13 -17.39
CA LEU A 125 -4.13 10.21 -16.44
C LEU A 125 -3.92 11.53 -17.18
N ASN A 126 -4.78 12.50 -16.90
CA ASN A 126 -4.55 13.89 -17.27
C ASN A 126 -3.85 14.60 -16.09
N THR A 127 -2.58 14.96 -16.29
CA THR A 127 -1.74 15.56 -15.24
C THR A 127 -2.09 17.01 -14.93
N ASP A 128 -2.68 17.75 -15.88
CA ASP A 128 -3.04 19.16 -15.68
C ASP A 128 -4.27 19.30 -14.77
N THR A 129 -5.22 18.37 -14.91
CA THR A 129 -6.46 18.36 -14.13
C THR A 129 -6.43 17.37 -12.97
N MET A 130 -5.42 16.51 -12.95
CA MET A 130 -5.31 15.35 -12.04
C MET A 130 -6.59 14.51 -12.01
N LYS A 131 -7.10 14.20 -13.20
CA LYS A 131 -8.24 13.31 -13.37
C LYS A 131 -7.84 12.09 -14.18
N ALA A 132 -8.32 10.93 -13.75
CA ALA A 132 -8.20 9.69 -14.50
C ALA A 132 -9.50 9.37 -15.26
N SER A 133 -9.37 8.57 -16.30
CA SER A 133 -10.47 7.96 -17.05
C SER A 133 -10.10 6.52 -17.43
N ASN A 134 -11.07 5.74 -17.92
CA ASN A 134 -10.88 4.33 -18.29
C ASN A 134 -10.40 3.50 -17.08
N TYR A 135 -11.24 3.47 -16.05
CA TYR A 135 -10.94 2.79 -14.80
C TYR A 135 -10.87 1.26 -14.95
N PRO A 136 -10.03 0.58 -14.15
CA PRO A 136 -10.07 -0.87 -14.04
C PRO A 136 -11.44 -1.35 -13.57
N ILE A 137 -11.83 -2.49 -14.11
CA ILE A 137 -13.12 -3.12 -13.79
C ILE A 137 -12.91 -4.44 -13.04
N CYS A 138 -13.82 -4.74 -12.15
CA CYS A 138 -13.88 -6.01 -11.46
C CYS A 138 -14.13 -7.16 -12.46
N LYS A 139 -13.29 -8.19 -12.38
CA LYS A 139 -13.40 -9.37 -13.26
C LYS A 139 -14.72 -10.13 -13.08
N ASN A 140 -15.34 -10.05 -11.89
CA ASN A 140 -16.56 -10.76 -11.54
C ASN A 140 -17.82 -9.93 -11.88
N CYS A 141 -18.08 -8.81 -11.21
CA CYS A 141 -19.33 -8.05 -11.37
C CYS A 141 -19.29 -6.98 -12.46
N LYS A 142 -18.14 -6.76 -13.11
CA LYS A 142 -17.90 -5.72 -14.12
C LYS A 142 -18.05 -4.29 -13.61
N GLY A 143 -18.27 -4.09 -12.30
CA GLY A 143 -18.20 -2.78 -11.65
C GLY A 143 -16.77 -2.28 -11.51
N ILE A 144 -16.61 -1.10 -10.93
CA ILE A 144 -15.28 -0.47 -10.71
C ILE A 144 -14.44 -1.32 -9.77
N ALA A 145 -13.16 -1.49 -10.12
CA ALA A 145 -12.12 -1.98 -9.22
C ALA A 145 -11.41 -0.80 -8.52
N ARG A 146 -10.79 -1.09 -7.39
CA ARG A 146 -9.94 -0.16 -6.66
C ARG A 146 -8.62 -0.83 -6.29
N PRO A 147 -7.56 -0.07 -5.95
CA PRO A 147 -6.36 -0.65 -5.39
C PRO A 147 -6.66 -1.47 -4.13
N HIS A 148 -6.03 -2.63 -4.01
CA HIS A 148 -6.11 -3.49 -2.84
C HIS A 148 -5.25 -2.91 -1.72
N ILE A 149 -5.72 -1.82 -1.15
CA ILE A 149 -5.05 -1.06 -0.09
C ILE A 149 -6.07 -0.79 1.02
N LEU A 150 -5.65 -1.00 2.27
CA LEU A 150 -6.39 -0.57 3.45
C LEU A 150 -6.39 0.96 3.50
N MET A 151 -7.54 1.55 3.24
CA MET A 151 -7.73 3.00 3.17
C MET A 151 -8.27 3.55 4.49
N PHE A 152 -8.28 4.87 4.63
CA PHE A 152 -8.85 5.50 5.81
C PHE A 152 -10.36 5.28 5.86
N GLY A 153 -10.87 4.76 7.01
CA GLY A 153 -12.29 4.42 7.17
C GLY A 153 -12.77 3.23 6.35
N ASP A 154 -11.86 2.34 5.95
CA ASP A 154 -12.14 1.21 5.06
C ASP A 154 -12.58 -0.04 5.81
N GLY A 155 -13.88 -0.28 5.89
CA GLY A 155 -14.45 -1.53 6.40
C GLY A 155 -14.58 -2.65 5.35
N GLU A 156 -14.17 -2.41 4.10
CA GLU A 156 -14.33 -3.34 2.97
C GLU A 156 -12.98 -3.85 2.43
N TYR A 157 -11.89 -3.54 3.12
CA TYR A 157 -10.57 -4.07 2.78
C TYR A 157 -10.53 -5.59 2.98
N ILE A 158 -9.94 -6.28 2.03
CA ILE A 158 -9.76 -7.73 2.08
C ILE A 158 -8.33 -8.01 2.51
N GLY A 159 -8.12 -8.61 3.69
CA GLY A 159 -6.80 -9.01 4.16
C GLY A 159 -6.12 -10.00 3.20
N HIS A 160 -4.80 -10.14 3.30
CA HIS A 160 -4.04 -11.13 2.52
C HIS A 160 -3.87 -12.42 3.35
N PRO A 161 -4.69 -13.47 3.11
CA PRO A 161 -4.78 -14.60 4.02
C PRO A 161 -3.45 -15.36 4.19
N GLU A 162 -2.65 -15.47 3.14
CA GLU A 162 -1.35 -16.16 3.21
C GLU A 162 -0.32 -15.35 3.99
N GLN A 163 -0.20 -14.05 3.73
CA GLN A 163 0.73 -13.19 4.46
C GLN A 163 0.34 -13.09 5.94
N GLU A 164 -0.97 -12.98 6.24
CA GLU A 164 -1.48 -12.99 7.61
C GLU A 164 -1.17 -14.31 8.32
N ALA A 165 -1.37 -15.46 7.66
CA ALA A 165 -1.08 -16.76 8.22
C ALA A 165 0.43 -16.95 8.47
N ASN A 166 1.27 -16.48 7.54
CA ASN A 166 2.73 -16.53 7.68
C ASN A 166 3.20 -15.67 8.85
N PHE A 167 2.70 -14.43 8.95
CA PHE A 167 3.02 -13.54 10.06
C PHE A 167 2.55 -14.11 11.40
N ARG A 168 1.33 -14.64 11.48
CA ARG A 168 0.79 -15.26 12.70
C ARG A 168 1.69 -16.42 13.17
N ARG A 169 2.07 -17.33 12.27
CA ARG A 169 2.98 -18.44 12.59
C ARG A 169 4.35 -17.97 13.04
N PHE A 170 4.84 -16.88 12.47
CA PHE A 170 6.11 -16.29 12.86
C PHE A 170 6.06 -15.75 14.29
N VAL A 171 5.04 -14.95 14.64
CA VAL A 171 4.91 -14.33 15.98
C VAL A 171 4.44 -15.29 17.08
N GLU A 172 4.09 -16.53 16.76
CA GLU A 172 3.88 -17.60 17.78
C GLU A 172 5.19 -18.05 18.43
N LYS A 173 6.33 -17.79 17.78
CA LYS A 173 7.66 -18.05 18.30
C LYS A 173 8.14 -16.91 19.19
N PRO A 174 9.10 -17.17 20.11
CA PRO A 174 9.78 -16.08 20.82
C PRO A 174 10.47 -15.13 19.83
N ILE A 175 10.34 -13.83 20.06
CA ILE A 175 10.97 -12.78 19.26
C ILE A 175 12.05 -12.12 20.12
N ASP A 176 13.31 -12.27 19.70
CA ASP A 176 14.46 -11.73 20.43
C ASP A 176 14.68 -10.23 20.17
N LEU A 177 14.29 -9.76 18.97
CA LEU A 177 14.54 -8.38 18.55
C LEU A 177 13.46 -7.90 17.57
N ALA A 178 12.92 -6.73 17.80
CA ALA A 178 12.09 -5.99 16.86
C ALA A 178 12.75 -4.65 16.51
N ILE A 179 12.88 -4.34 15.22
CA ILE A 179 13.49 -3.11 14.72
C ILE A 179 12.44 -2.32 13.96
N LEU A 180 12.15 -1.10 14.41
CA LEU A 180 11.28 -0.16 13.69
C LEU A 180 12.11 0.74 12.79
N VAL A 181 11.77 0.78 11.50
CA VAL A 181 12.45 1.62 10.51
C VAL A 181 11.44 2.51 9.78
N GLY A 182 11.69 3.81 9.78
CA GLY A 182 10.88 4.77 9.02
C GLY A 182 9.47 5.01 9.57
N SER A 183 9.15 4.55 10.79
CA SER A 183 7.87 4.85 11.44
C SER A 183 7.90 6.28 12.01
N SER A 184 6.87 7.07 11.66
CA SER A 184 6.65 8.40 12.25
C SER A 184 5.69 8.36 13.45
N GLY A 185 5.09 7.21 13.75
CA GLY A 185 4.04 7.05 14.76
C GLY A 185 2.69 7.67 14.38
N ALA A 186 2.59 8.34 13.24
CA ALA A 186 1.36 9.01 12.82
C ALA A 186 0.26 8.01 12.36
N VAL A 187 0.66 6.84 11.88
CA VAL A 187 -0.19 5.63 11.74
C VAL A 187 0.52 4.54 12.54
N PRO A 188 0.11 4.29 13.78
CA PRO A 188 0.91 3.55 14.75
C PRO A 188 0.81 2.02 14.60
N THR A 189 0.48 1.51 13.42
CA THR A 189 0.29 0.07 13.18
C THR A 189 1.54 -0.74 13.57
N ASN A 190 2.72 -0.34 13.07
CA ASN A 190 3.97 -1.04 13.39
C ASN A 190 4.40 -0.82 14.84
N ASP A 191 4.13 0.35 15.39
CA ASP A 191 4.44 0.70 16.78
C ASP A 191 3.64 -0.21 17.74
N TYR A 192 2.34 -0.42 17.49
CA TYR A 192 1.52 -1.35 18.27
C TYR A 192 1.99 -2.80 18.15
N ILE A 193 2.39 -3.23 16.96
CA ILE A 193 2.95 -4.58 16.79
C ILE A 193 4.21 -4.74 17.62
N ALA A 194 5.14 -3.79 17.57
CA ALA A 194 6.38 -3.85 18.34
C ALA A 194 6.14 -3.86 19.85
N LEU A 195 5.21 -3.03 20.35
CA LEU A 195 4.81 -3.02 21.75
C LEU A 195 4.22 -4.36 22.18
N ASN A 196 3.29 -4.91 21.42
CA ASN A 196 2.68 -6.22 21.72
C ASN A 196 3.68 -7.37 21.70
N LEU A 197 4.75 -7.29 20.92
CA LEU A 197 5.82 -8.28 20.92
C LEU A 197 6.74 -8.14 22.14
N GLN A 198 6.91 -6.93 22.66
CA GLN A 198 7.71 -6.66 23.87
C GLN A 198 7.03 -7.19 25.16
N GLU A 199 5.71 -7.24 25.18
CA GLU A 199 4.93 -7.69 26.33
C GLU A 199 4.84 -9.23 26.47
N ARG A 200 5.42 -9.97 25.53
CA ARG A 200 5.44 -11.44 25.49
C ARG A 200 6.74 -12.02 26.01
#